data_81e88ef58b2a835c958bcafba237a0ba
#
_entry.id   81e88ef58b2a835c958bcafba237a0ba
#
_cell.length_a   1.000
_cell.length_b   1.000
_cell.length_c   1.000
_cell.angle_alpha   90.00
_cell.angle_beta   90.00
_cell.angle_gamma   90.00
#
_symmetry.space_group_name_H-M   'P 1'
#
loop_
_entity.id
_entity.type
_entity.pdbx_description
1 polymer ?
#
loop_
_entity_poly.entity_id
_entity_poly.type
_entity_poly.pdbx_seq_one_letter_code
_entity_poly.pdbx_strand_id
1 'polypeptide(L)'
;MKKRKIFQIDPILESRIWGGRSLIKMFDLKTDLPNVAEIYSVIAIPNHLDCNVREENIPLSQFYLENRELFGCNLDYLPVRMVIGNQVAPLSVQVHPSDEYGLKYSGMRGKPESEWLLGEGEGYMILGHHAKSKKEFIDLTNKKEWDKLFRKVTVHGGDFIDIPQGTLHGSAGEGVCVAFSTNGDVTYRLYDYDRVDKDGNPRELHIEHVFNNVTIPDDKKEPLETTEIEKDGCHITEYLDRPGLYTCGKIKIKNK
;
A
#
# COMPACT_ATOMS: atom_id res chain seq x y z
N MET A 1 -22.47 -16.58 24.48
CA MET A 1 -21.56 -16.40 23.33
C MET A 1 -22.33 -15.62 22.28
N LYS A 2 -21.94 -14.36 21.94
CA LYS A 2 -22.48 -13.65 20.78
C LYS A 2 -22.17 -14.50 19.54
N LYS A 3 -23.16 -14.79 18.70
CA LYS A 3 -22.94 -15.47 17.41
C LYS A 3 -21.96 -14.60 16.61
N ARG A 4 -20.83 -15.16 16.16
CA ARG A 4 -19.97 -14.50 15.18
C ARG A 4 -20.81 -14.15 13.96
N LYS A 5 -20.83 -12.87 13.58
CA LYS A 5 -21.47 -12.40 12.37
C LYS A 5 -20.39 -12.21 11.29
N ILE A 6 -20.77 -12.37 10.04
CA ILE A 6 -19.98 -11.97 8.88
C ILE A 6 -20.60 -10.67 8.40
N PHE A 7 -19.75 -9.67 8.17
CA PHE A 7 -20.16 -8.38 7.62
C PHE A 7 -19.51 -8.18 6.27
N GLN A 8 -20.25 -7.64 5.32
CA GLN A 8 -19.72 -7.28 4.02
C GLN A 8 -19.30 -5.81 4.01
N ILE A 9 -18.07 -5.56 3.57
CA ILE A 9 -17.56 -4.21 3.34
C ILE A 9 -17.79 -3.85 1.88
N ASP A 10 -18.45 -2.73 1.63
CA ASP A 10 -18.57 -2.15 0.30
C ASP A 10 -17.27 -1.41 -0.04
N PRO A 11 -16.51 -1.86 -1.06
CA PRO A 11 -15.24 -1.26 -1.39
C PRO A 11 -15.41 0.09 -2.06
N ILE A 12 -14.37 0.93 -1.97
CA ILE A 12 -14.26 2.16 -2.75
C ILE A 12 -13.40 1.90 -3.99
N LEU A 13 -13.88 2.34 -5.15
CA LEU A 13 -13.19 2.19 -6.43
C LEU A 13 -12.59 3.54 -6.84
N GLU A 14 -11.28 3.55 -7.16
CA GLU A 14 -10.58 4.75 -7.57
C GLU A 14 -9.92 4.60 -8.94
N SER A 15 -10.08 5.63 -9.77
CA SER A 15 -9.37 5.78 -11.03
C SER A 15 -8.12 6.62 -10.85
N ARG A 16 -7.02 6.22 -11.48
CA ARG A 16 -5.73 6.94 -11.45
C ARG A 16 -5.11 6.95 -12.84
N ILE A 17 -4.21 7.92 -13.09
CA ILE A 17 -3.51 8.07 -14.38
C ILE A 17 -2.64 6.86 -14.76
N TRP A 18 -2.26 6.04 -13.79
CA TRP A 18 -1.46 4.83 -13.97
C TRP A 18 -2.30 3.53 -13.94
N GLY A 19 -3.60 3.65 -13.74
CA GLY A 19 -4.50 2.52 -13.55
C GLY A 19 -4.89 1.80 -14.81
N GLY A 20 -5.10 0.49 -14.68
CA GLY A 20 -5.56 -0.40 -15.74
C GLY A 20 -7.03 -0.80 -15.63
N ARG A 21 -7.43 -1.74 -16.48
CA ARG A 21 -8.79 -2.30 -16.53
C ARG A 21 -8.86 -3.77 -16.06
N SER A 22 -7.75 -4.32 -15.57
CA SER A 22 -7.69 -5.74 -15.16
C SER A 22 -8.63 -6.03 -14.01
N LEU A 23 -8.73 -5.13 -13.01
CA LEU A 23 -9.63 -5.30 -11.86
C LEU A 23 -11.11 -5.29 -12.27
N ILE A 24 -11.48 -4.45 -13.26
CA ILE A 24 -12.85 -4.45 -13.79
C ILE A 24 -13.22 -5.82 -14.34
N LYS A 25 -12.32 -6.43 -15.10
CA LYS A 25 -12.52 -7.77 -15.68
C LYS A 25 -12.46 -8.87 -14.62
N MET A 26 -11.48 -8.82 -13.74
CA MET A 26 -11.23 -9.84 -12.72
C MET A 26 -12.40 -10.00 -11.74
N PHE A 27 -13.02 -8.89 -11.36
CA PHE A 27 -14.11 -8.86 -10.37
C PHE A 27 -15.49 -8.58 -10.98
N ASP A 28 -15.62 -8.55 -12.32
CA ASP A 28 -16.86 -8.18 -13.04
C ASP A 28 -17.51 -6.90 -12.49
N LEU A 29 -16.68 -5.88 -12.25
CA LEU A 29 -17.12 -4.63 -11.62
C LEU A 29 -18.08 -3.87 -12.56
N LYS A 30 -19.21 -3.44 -12.01
CA LYS A 30 -20.15 -2.56 -12.70
C LYS A 30 -19.83 -1.11 -12.31
N THR A 31 -19.11 -0.42 -13.17
CA THR A 31 -18.63 0.95 -12.94
C THR A 31 -18.50 1.72 -14.24
N ASP A 32 -18.74 3.03 -14.18
CA ASP A 32 -18.54 3.97 -15.29
C ASP A 32 -17.13 4.57 -15.30
N LEU A 33 -16.26 4.18 -14.34
CA LEU A 33 -14.89 4.64 -14.29
C LEU A 33 -14.10 4.18 -15.53
N PRO A 34 -13.25 5.03 -16.12
CA PRO A 34 -12.46 4.68 -17.30
C PRO A 34 -11.47 3.55 -17.02
N ASN A 35 -10.96 3.49 -15.80
CA ASN A 35 -10.16 2.41 -15.26
C ASN A 35 -10.43 2.27 -13.75
N VAL A 36 -9.99 1.16 -13.15
CA VAL A 36 -9.96 0.98 -11.69
C VAL A 36 -8.50 0.67 -11.34
N ALA A 37 -7.84 1.68 -10.83
CA ALA A 37 -6.46 1.58 -10.38
C ALA A 37 -6.37 0.95 -9.00
N GLU A 38 -7.32 1.27 -8.12
CA GLU A 38 -7.35 0.84 -6.73
C GLU A 38 -8.77 0.42 -6.32
N ILE A 39 -8.87 -0.74 -5.66
CA ILE A 39 -10.03 -1.17 -4.91
C ILE A 39 -9.64 -1.11 -3.43
N TYR A 40 -10.15 -0.11 -2.72
CA TYR A 40 -10.00 -0.04 -1.27
C TYR A 40 -10.97 -1.03 -0.64
N SER A 41 -10.50 -2.23 -0.39
CA SER A 41 -11.32 -3.30 0.20
C SER A 41 -11.55 -3.09 1.70
N VAL A 42 -10.58 -2.47 2.39
CA VAL A 42 -10.65 -2.05 3.79
C VAL A 42 -9.92 -0.73 3.93
N ILE A 43 -10.63 0.33 4.25
CA ILE A 43 -10.10 1.63 4.66
C ILE A 43 -11.15 2.34 5.51
N ALA A 44 -10.72 3.02 6.56
CA ALA A 44 -11.59 3.63 7.57
C ALA A 44 -11.01 4.96 8.05
N ILE A 45 -10.88 5.93 7.15
CA ILE A 45 -10.39 7.29 7.44
C ILE A 45 -11.58 8.25 7.36
N PRO A 46 -12.15 8.70 8.50
CA PRO A 46 -13.31 9.58 8.52
C PRO A 46 -13.11 10.85 7.68
N ASN A 47 -14.15 11.24 6.94
CA ASN A 47 -14.17 12.41 6.05
C ASN A 47 -13.16 12.38 4.89
N HIS A 48 -12.57 11.22 4.61
CA HIS A 48 -11.65 11.02 3.49
C HIS A 48 -12.05 9.76 2.72
N LEU A 49 -11.41 8.63 2.97
CA LEU A 49 -11.76 7.32 2.41
C LEU A 49 -12.25 6.43 3.54
N ASP A 50 -13.52 6.08 3.51
CA ASP A 50 -14.18 5.30 4.58
C ASP A 50 -15.18 4.34 3.94
N CYS A 51 -14.82 3.06 3.90
CA CYS A 51 -15.69 2.01 3.37
C CYS A 51 -16.99 1.95 4.16
N ASN A 52 -18.04 1.42 3.55
CA ASN A 52 -19.33 1.21 4.22
C ASN A 52 -19.50 -0.25 4.65
N VAL A 53 -20.07 -0.48 5.84
CA VAL A 53 -20.51 -1.81 6.28
C VAL A 53 -21.93 -2.03 5.79
N ARG A 54 -22.10 -2.92 4.82
CA ARG A 54 -23.36 -3.07 4.05
C ARG A 54 -24.57 -3.35 4.93
N GLU A 55 -24.46 -4.31 5.85
CA GLU A 55 -25.58 -4.76 6.67
C GLU A 55 -26.05 -3.72 7.67
N GLU A 56 -25.14 -2.87 8.14
CA GLU A 56 -25.42 -1.82 9.12
C GLU A 56 -25.63 -0.46 8.46
N ASN A 57 -25.24 -0.31 7.19
CA ASN A 57 -25.28 0.93 6.40
C ASN A 57 -24.62 2.13 7.11
N ILE A 58 -23.47 1.88 7.73
CA ILE A 58 -22.65 2.90 8.40
C ILE A 58 -21.19 2.84 7.93
N PRO A 59 -20.41 3.94 8.04
CA PRO A 59 -18.99 3.93 7.75
C PRO A 59 -18.24 2.90 8.58
N LEU A 60 -17.23 2.27 7.98
CA LEU A 60 -16.40 1.27 8.65
C LEU A 60 -15.66 1.86 9.86
N SER A 61 -15.26 3.13 9.81
CA SER A 61 -14.65 3.81 10.95
C SER A 61 -15.59 3.88 12.16
N GLN A 62 -16.86 4.22 11.93
CA GLN A 62 -17.88 4.24 12.97
C GLN A 62 -18.17 2.81 13.48
N PHE A 63 -18.38 1.87 12.57
CA PHE A 63 -18.63 0.47 12.92
C PHE A 63 -17.51 -0.11 13.79
N TYR A 64 -16.24 0.18 13.44
CA TYR A 64 -15.09 -0.24 14.23
C TYR A 64 -15.13 0.33 15.65
N LEU A 65 -15.35 1.63 15.79
CA LEU A 65 -15.38 2.28 17.10
C LEU A 65 -16.49 1.74 18.02
N GLU A 66 -17.65 1.40 17.44
CA GLU A 66 -18.80 0.86 18.16
C GLU A 66 -18.67 -0.63 18.50
N ASN A 67 -17.76 -1.36 17.81
CA ASN A 67 -17.66 -2.82 17.89
C ASN A 67 -16.19 -3.31 18.02
N ARG A 68 -15.34 -2.58 18.73
CA ARG A 68 -13.88 -2.90 18.86
C ARG A 68 -13.61 -4.32 19.29
N GLU A 69 -14.50 -4.90 20.13
CA GLU A 69 -14.38 -6.28 20.60
C GLU A 69 -14.45 -7.32 19.47
N LEU A 70 -15.08 -7.01 18.34
CA LEU A 70 -15.13 -7.90 17.17
C LEU A 70 -13.78 -7.99 16.46
N PHE A 71 -12.97 -6.94 16.58
CA PHE A 71 -11.67 -6.82 15.93
C PHE A 71 -10.50 -7.26 16.84
N GLY A 72 -10.78 -7.52 18.11
CA GLY A 72 -9.75 -7.86 19.10
C GLY A 72 -8.72 -6.75 19.31
N CYS A 73 -9.09 -5.49 19.03
CA CYS A 73 -8.24 -4.33 19.05
C CYS A 73 -8.91 -3.16 19.77
N ASN A 74 -8.16 -2.43 20.58
CA ASN A 74 -8.65 -1.31 21.40
C ASN A 74 -8.13 0.06 20.96
N LEU A 75 -7.50 0.17 19.79
CA LEU A 75 -7.05 1.45 19.26
C LEU A 75 -8.25 2.35 18.95
N ASP A 76 -8.03 3.65 18.92
CA ASP A 76 -9.04 4.65 18.57
C ASP A 76 -9.28 4.81 17.06
N TYR A 77 -8.67 3.93 16.28
CA TYR A 77 -8.80 3.83 14.83
C TYR A 77 -8.61 2.38 14.38
N LEU A 78 -9.19 2.00 13.24
CA LEU A 78 -8.93 0.70 12.62
C LEU A 78 -7.45 0.64 12.19
N PRO A 79 -6.63 -0.29 12.67
CA PRO A 79 -5.18 -0.24 12.43
C PRO A 79 -4.75 -0.68 11.03
N VAL A 80 -5.62 -1.32 10.26
CA VAL A 80 -5.30 -1.94 8.98
C VAL A 80 -6.06 -1.31 7.82
N ARG A 81 -5.39 -1.23 6.68
CA ARG A 81 -5.93 -0.90 5.37
C ARG A 81 -5.54 -2.01 4.38
N MET A 82 -6.43 -2.34 3.45
CA MET A 82 -6.17 -3.28 2.37
C MET A 82 -6.65 -2.72 1.04
N VAL A 83 -5.76 -2.72 0.05
CA VAL A 83 -6.04 -2.20 -1.29
C VAL A 83 -5.61 -3.24 -2.33
N ILE A 84 -6.43 -3.45 -3.35
CA ILE A 84 -6.03 -4.20 -4.54
C ILE A 84 -5.69 -3.18 -5.61
N GLY A 85 -4.43 -3.14 -6.03
CA GLY A 85 -3.91 -2.22 -7.03
C GLY A 85 -3.79 -2.88 -8.40
N ASN A 86 -4.09 -2.12 -9.46
CA ASN A 86 -3.79 -2.49 -10.85
C ASN A 86 -3.09 -1.35 -11.56
N GLN A 87 -1.83 -1.56 -11.88
CA GLN A 87 -1.00 -0.59 -12.59
C GLN A 87 -0.67 -1.07 -13.99
N VAL A 88 -0.69 -0.14 -14.94
CA VAL A 88 -0.26 -0.32 -16.34
C VAL A 88 0.79 0.72 -16.73
N ALA A 89 1.18 1.55 -15.78
CA ALA A 89 2.27 2.51 -15.89
C ALA A 89 2.96 2.65 -14.53
N PRO A 90 4.23 3.09 -14.48
CA PRO A 90 4.97 3.21 -13.23
C PRO A 90 4.26 4.05 -12.18
N LEU A 91 4.26 3.61 -10.93
CA LEU A 91 3.88 4.44 -9.78
C LEU A 91 4.94 5.51 -9.52
N SER A 92 4.53 6.64 -8.95
CA SER A 92 5.50 7.65 -8.53
C SER A 92 6.52 7.07 -7.56
N VAL A 93 7.76 7.55 -7.65
CA VAL A 93 8.77 7.26 -6.62
C VAL A 93 8.46 8.13 -5.41
N GLN A 94 8.22 7.50 -4.27
CA GLN A 94 7.60 8.13 -3.10
C GLN A 94 8.12 7.57 -1.78
N VAL A 95 7.75 8.23 -0.70
CA VAL A 95 8.01 7.79 0.67
C VAL A 95 6.78 8.02 1.54
N HIS A 96 6.55 7.12 2.51
CA HIS A 96 5.52 7.30 3.52
C HIS A 96 6.14 7.73 4.85
N PRO A 97 5.57 8.76 5.52
CA PRO A 97 6.10 9.27 6.78
C PRO A 97 5.78 8.38 7.98
N SER A 98 6.38 8.74 9.12
CA SER A 98 5.95 8.26 10.43
C SER A 98 4.57 8.84 10.81
N ASP A 99 3.89 8.23 11.78
CA ASP A 99 2.64 8.76 12.34
C ASP A 99 2.82 10.20 12.87
N GLU A 100 3.90 10.44 13.61
CA GLU A 100 4.20 11.77 14.18
C GLU A 100 4.32 12.84 13.08
N TYR A 101 5.10 12.53 12.04
CA TYR A 101 5.30 13.47 10.93
C TYR A 101 4.01 13.65 10.10
N GLY A 102 3.34 12.57 9.78
CA GLY A 102 2.11 12.58 8.99
C GLY A 102 0.99 13.36 9.69
N LEU A 103 0.77 13.13 10.98
CA LEU A 103 -0.22 13.87 11.78
C LEU A 103 0.12 15.36 11.85
N LYS A 104 1.40 15.71 12.03
CA LYS A 104 1.84 17.10 12.15
C LYS A 104 1.68 17.89 10.86
N TYR A 105 2.01 17.32 9.72
CA TYR A 105 2.14 18.08 8.46
C TYR A 105 1.02 17.79 7.45
N SER A 106 0.30 16.69 7.61
CA SER A 106 -0.76 16.27 6.69
C SER A 106 -2.08 15.93 7.40
N GLY A 107 -2.13 16.00 8.73
CA GLY A 107 -3.32 15.68 9.52
C GLY A 107 -3.72 14.20 9.50
N MET A 108 -2.88 13.31 8.96
CA MET A 108 -3.13 11.88 8.84
C MET A 108 -1.95 11.07 9.35
N ARG A 109 -2.22 9.82 9.78
CA ARG A 109 -1.18 8.89 10.21
C ARG A 109 -0.26 8.51 9.06
N GLY A 110 0.94 8.07 9.40
CA GLY A 110 1.88 7.47 8.48
C GLY A 110 1.35 6.15 7.90
N LYS A 111 2.07 5.63 6.91
CA LYS A 111 1.63 4.45 6.16
C LYS A 111 2.80 3.49 5.92
N PRO A 112 3.31 2.75 6.96
CA PRO A 112 4.12 1.58 6.66
C PRO A 112 3.28 0.59 5.85
N GLU A 113 3.85 0.07 4.79
CA GLU A 113 3.14 -0.69 3.77
C GLU A 113 3.82 -2.03 3.50
N SER A 114 3.08 -2.95 2.93
CA SER A 114 3.62 -4.17 2.34
C SER A 114 2.77 -4.56 1.14
N GLU A 115 3.38 -5.19 0.15
CA GLU A 115 2.71 -5.56 -1.09
C GLU A 115 2.91 -7.05 -1.41
N TRP A 116 1.82 -7.73 -1.69
CA TRP A 116 1.84 -9.05 -2.31
C TRP A 116 1.60 -8.91 -3.81
N LEU A 117 2.61 -9.26 -4.62
CA LEU A 117 2.54 -9.17 -6.07
C LEU A 117 1.78 -10.37 -6.63
N LEU A 118 0.74 -10.12 -7.42
CA LEU A 118 -0.09 -11.17 -8.00
C LEU A 118 0.32 -11.48 -9.45
N GLY A 119 0.05 -12.72 -9.87
CA GLY A 119 0.29 -13.16 -11.24
C GLY A 119 1.58 -13.97 -11.38
N GLU A 120 2.05 -14.07 -12.61
CA GLU A 120 3.28 -14.76 -13.00
C GLU A 120 4.12 -13.79 -13.84
N GLY A 121 5.42 -13.87 -13.70
CA GLY A 121 6.34 -13.02 -14.46
C GLY A 121 7.36 -12.32 -13.58
N GLU A 122 8.28 -11.66 -14.25
CA GLU A 122 9.36 -10.89 -13.64
C GLU A 122 9.21 -9.41 -14.00
N GLY A 123 9.53 -8.56 -13.04
CA GLY A 123 9.59 -7.13 -13.20
C GLY A 123 10.62 -6.50 -12.26
N TYR A 124 10.55 -5.21 -12.08
CA TYR A 124 11.35 -4.55 -11.04
C TYR A 124 10.52 -3.48 -10.32
N MET A 125 10.91 -3.22 -9.08
CA MET A 125 10.46 -2.03 -8.36
C MET A 125 11.68 -1.19 -7.93
N ILE A 126 11.44 0.10 -7.74
CA ILE A 126 12.35 0.93 -6.98
C ILE A 126 12.10 0.64 -5.51
N LEU A 127 13.13 0.13 -4.81
CA LEU A 127 13.04 -0.22 -3.39
C LEU A 127 14.31 0.24 -2.67
N GLY A 128 14.25 1.47 -2.17
CA GLY A 128 15.36 2.16 -1.55
C GLY A 128 16.22 2.98 -2.52
N HIS A 129 17.37 3.39 -2.05
CA HIS A 129 18.31 4.24 -2.79
C HIS A 129 19.78 3.92 -2.47
N HIS A 130 20.71 4.50 -3.25
CA HIS A 130 22.15 4.27 -3.11
C HIS A 130 22.88 5.35 -2.31
N ALA A 131 22.26 6.50 -2.05
CA ALA A 131 22.90 7.61 -1.34
C ALA A 131 23.31 7.21 0.09
N LYS A 132 24.53 7.62 0.48
CA LYS A 132 25.12 7.31 1.79
C LYS A 132 24.94 8.45 2.80
N SER A 133 24.52 9.63 2.33
CA SER A 133 24.28 10.80 3.17
C SER A 133 23.12 11.63 2.64
N LYS A 134 22.51 12.44 3.52
CA LYS A 134 21.43 13.37 3.13
C LYS A 134 21.89 14.34 2.05
N LYS A 135 23.14 14.83 2.14
CA LYS A 135 23.70 15.72 1.13
C LYS A 135 23.76 15.05 -0.25
N GLU A 136 24.27 13.81 -0.32
CA GLU A 136 24.34 13.06 -1.57
C GLU A 136 22.96 12.80 -2.16
N PHE A 137 21.97 12.42 -1.32
CA PHE A 137 20.58 12.24 -1.75
C PHE A 137 20.01 13.50 -2.39
N ILE A 138 20.21 14.66 -1.73
CA ILE A 138 19.75 15.96 -2.22
C ILE A 138 20.47 16.34 -3.53
N ASP A 139 21.81 16.17 -3.58
CA ASP A 139 22.61 16.50 -4.76
C ASP A 139 22.17 15.67 -5.98
N LEU A 140 21.95 14.36 -5.82
CA LEU A 140 21.48 13.47 -6.88
C LEU A 140 20.06 13.82 -7.33
N THR A 141 19.18 14.12 -6.39
CA THR A 141 17.81 14.58 -6.67
C THR A 141 17.79 15.86 -7.48
N ASN A 142 18.53 16.88 -7.05
CA ASN A 142 18.59 18.18 -7.71
C ASN A 142 19.16 18.08 -9.14
N LYS A 143 20.09 17.15 -9.37
CA LYS A 143 20.65 16.86 -10.69
C LYS A 143 19.78 15.92 -11.53
N LYS A 144 18.69 15.40 -10.97
CA LYS A 144 17.82 14.38 -11.58
C LYS A 144 18.60 13.12 -12.02
N GLU A 145 19.65 12.77 -11.28
CA GLU A 145 20.48 11.57 -11.54
C GLU A 145 19.81 10.31 -10.99
N TRP A 146 18.60 10.01 -11.48
CA TRP A 146 17.72 8.97 -10.96
C TRP A 146 18.31 7.57 -11.01
N ASP A 147 19.03 7.23 -12.09
CA ASP A 147 19.68 5.90 -12.22
C ASP A 147 20.81 5.69 -11.22
N LYS A 148 21.42 6.78 -10.72
CA LYS A 148 22.42 6.70 -9.65
C LYS A 148 21.77 6.69 -8.28
N LEU A 149 20.60 7.31 -8.15
CA LEU A 149 19.90 7.44 -6.88
C LEU A 149 19.09 6.19 -6.56
N PHE A 150 18.24 5.73 -7.49
CA PHE A 150 17.26 4.70 -7.22
C PHE A 150 17.85 3.30 -7.22
N ARG A 151 17.52 2.51 -6.19
CA ARG A 151 17.82 1.09 -6.15
C ARG A 151 16.68 0.32 -6.83
N LYS A 152 17.02 -0.37 -7.93
CA LYS A 152 16.10 -1.28 -8.62
C LYS A 152 16.27 -2.68 -8.05
N VAL A 153 15.17 -3.32 -7.67
CA VAL A 153 15.11 -4.69 -7.15
C VAL A 153 14.26 -5.52 -8.09
N THR A 154 14.76 -6.64 -8.55
CA THR A 154 13.98 -7.61 -9.33
C THR A 154 12.91 -8.23 -8.44
N VAL A 155 11.69 -8.34 -8.96
CA VAL A 155 10.54 -8.91 -8.27
C VAL A 155 9.79 -9.86 -9.20
N HIS A 156 9.11 -10.85 -8.62
CA HIS A 156 8.35 -11.86 -9.33
C HIS A 156 6.90 -11.92 -8.83
N GLY A 157 6.02 -12.47 -9.64
CA GLY A 157 4.69 -12.82 -9.18
C GLY A 157 4.75 -13.83 -8.03
N GLY A 158 4.03 -13.53 -6.95
CA GLY A 158 4.07 -14.28 -5.70
C GLY A 158 4.94 -13.67 -4.61
N ASP A 159 5.86 -12.77 -4.94
CA ASP A 159 6.71 -12.10 -3.97
C ASP A 159 5.88 -11.24 -3.00
N PHE A 160 6.37 -11.18 -1.77
CA PHE A 160 5.86 -10.29 -0.73
C PHE A 160 6.94 -9.28 -0.33
N ILE A 161 6.63 -8.00 -0.46
CA ILE A 161 7.57 -6.89 -0.28
C ILE A 161 7.18 -6.12 0.98
N ASP A 162 8.13 -5.92 1.89
CA ASP A 162 7.96 -5.04 3.05
C ASP A 162 8.50 -3.63 2.75
N ILE A 163 7.67 -2.62 3.01
CA ILE A 163 7.95 -1.21 2.75
C ILE A 163 7.75 -0.41 4.05
N PRO A 164 8.72 -0.45 4.97
CA PRO A 164 8.68 0.36 6.17
C PRO A 164 8.59 1.86 5.88
N GLN A 165 8.13 2.63 6.88
CA GLN A 165 8.18 4.09 6.84
C GLN A 165 9.57 4.58 6.47
N GLY A 166 9.64 5.64 5.67
CA GLY A 166 10.91 6.21 5.23
C GLY A 166 11.59 5.45 4.08
N THR A 167 11.07 4.30 3.64
CA THR A 167 11.59 3.59 2.48
C THR A 167 11.17 4.30 1.20
N LEU A 168 12.15 4.74 0.40
CA LEU A 168 11.88 5.24 -0.95
C LEU A 168 11.46 4.06 -1.83
N HIS A 169 10.30 4.16 -2.48
CA HIS A 169 9.78 3.05 -3.30
C HIS A 169 8.92 3.54 -4.45
N GLY A 170 8.71 2.66 -5.43
CA GLY A 170 7.81 2.86 -6.55
C GLY A 170 7.84 1.62 -7.45
N SER A 171 6.68 1.16 -7.89
CA SER A 171 6.59 0.06 -8.82
C SER A 171 6.72 0.55 -10.26
N ALA A 172 7.49 -0.13 -11.06
CA ALA A 172 7.77 0.25 -12.45
C ALA A 172 7.18 -0.73 -13.48
N GLY A 173 6.66 -1.87 -13.03
CA GLY A 173 6.05 -2.88 -13.89
C GLY A 173 4.54 -2.75 -13.99
N GLU A 174 3.96 -3.40 -15.02
CA GLU A 174 2.53 -3.67 -15.08
C GLU A 174 2.18 -4.82 -14.15
N GLY A 175 1.03 -4.73 -13.45
CA GLY A 175 0.61 -5.82 -12.60
C GLY A 175 -0.57 -5.51 -11.69
N VAL A 176 -0.91 -6.52 -10.93
CA VAL A 176 -1.90 -6.44 -9.85
C VAL A 176 -1.19 -6.80 -8.55
N CYS A 177 -1.42 -6.03 -7.50
CA CYS A 177 -0.91 -6.31 -6.17
C CYS A 177 -2.02 -6.21 -5.11
N VAL A 178 -1.78 -6.80 -3.96
CA VAL A 178 -2.55 -6.54 -2.75
C VAL A 178 -1.64 -5.82 -1.77
N ALA A 179 -1.94 -4.55 -1.52
CA ALA A 179 -1.22 -3.73 -0.57
C ALA A 179 -1.91 -3.76 0.80
N PHE A 180 -1.11 -4.00 1.83
CA PHE A 180 -1.50 -3.94 3.23
C PHE A 180 -0.73 -2.81 3.90
N SER A 181 -1.40 -1.98 4.67
CA SER A 181 -0.76 -0.89 5.38
C SER A 181 -1.50 -0.57 6.68
N THR A 182 -0.94 0.30 7.50
CA THR A 182 -1.74 0.99 8.50
C THR A 182 -2.75 1.90 7.82
N ASN A 183 -3.80 2.26 8.56
CA ASN A 183 -4.91 3.06 8.07
C ASN A 183 -4.54 4.55 7.95
N GLY A 184 -3.60 4.85 7.07
CA GLY A 184 -3.14 6.17 6.67
C GLY A 184 -3.16 6.31 5.16
N ASP A 185 -3.11 7.54 4.64
CA ASP A 185 -3.12 7.80 3.18
C ASP A 185 -2.15 8.91 2.75
N VAL A 186 -1.08 9.12 3.53
CA VAL A 186 -0.07 10.14 3.24
C VAL A 186 1.01 9.57 2.32
N THR A 187 1.21 10.26 1.20
CA THR A 187 2.25 9.92 0.21
C THR A 187 3.05 11.17 -0.15
N TYR A 188 4.36 11.16 0.06
CA TYR A 188 5.26 12.22 -0.38
C TYR A 188 6.02 11.79 -1.62
N ARG A 189 5.73 12.43 -2.77
CA ARG A 189 6.31 12.11 -4.09
C ARG A 189 7.63 12.82 -4.29
N LEU A 190 8.63 12.04 -4.68
CA LEU A 190 9.94 12.54 -5.11
C LEU A 190 9.97 12.76 -6.63
N TYR A 191 9.45 11.79 -7.39
CA TYR A 191 9.51 11.79 -8.84
C TYR A 191 8.26 11.12 -9.43
N ASP A 192 7.72 11.68 -10.47
CA ASP A 192 6.50 11.19 -11.15
C ASP A 192 6.67 11.04 -12.66
N TYR A 193 7.90 10.80 -13.13
CA TYR A 193 8.22 10.56 -14.54
C TYR A 193 7.82 11.74 -15.46
N ASP A 194 7.79 12.95 -14.93
CA ASP A 194 7.34 14.17 -15.61
C ASP A 194 5.96 14.05 -16.29
N ARG A 195 5.10 13.15 -15.76
CA ARG A 195 3.75 12.90 -16.28
C ARG A 195 2.82 14.04 -15.96
N VAL A 196 1.83 14.21 -16.86
CA VAL A 196 0.72 15.15 -16.69
C VAL A 196 -0.60 14.39 -16.73
N ASP A 197 -1.63 14.99 -16.14
CA ASP A 197 -3.00 14.52 -16.26
C ASP A 197 -3.59 14.87 -17.66
N LYS A 198 -4.88 14.55 -17.87
CA LYS A 198 -5.60 14.86 -19.12
C LYS A 198 -5.69 16.36 -19.44
N ASP A 199 -5.52 17.21 -18.44
CA ASP A 199 -5.60 18.67 -18.55
C ASP A 199 -4.21 19.31 -18.69
N GLY A 200 -3.14 18.49 -18.75
CA GLY A 200 -1.75 18.92 -18.90
C GLY A 200 -1.07 19.31 -17.60
N ASN A 201 -1.66 19.03 -16.44
CA ASN A 201 -1.10 19.39 -15.14
C ASN A 201 -0.27 18.25 -14.56
N PRO A 202 0.97 18.53 -14.08
CA PRO A 202 1.76 17.55 -13.34
C PRO A 202 1.17 17.34 -11.95
N ARG A 203 1.34 16.12 -11.39
CA ARG A 203 1.04 15.91 -9.98
C ARG A 203 2.06 16.61 -9.10
N GLU A 204 1.61 17.10 -7.96
CA GLU A 204 2.46 17.75 -6.98
C GLU A 204 3.59 16.84 -6.50
N LEU A 205 4.81 17.38 -6.43
CA LEU A 205 5.97 16.76 -5.82
C LEU A 205 6.18 17.35 -4.41
N HIS A 206 6.61 16.51 -3.47
CA HIS A 206 6.72 16.85 -2.06
C HIS A 206 8.19 16.75 -1.62
N ILE A 207 9.09 17.39 -2.35
CA ILE A 207 10.55 17.20 -2.26
C ILE A 207 11.08 17.38 -0.83
N GLU A 208 10.70 18.48 -0.15
CA GLU A 208 11.12 18.76 1.23
C GLU A 208 10.59 17.72 2.22
N HIS A 209 9.36 17.26 2.04
CA HIS A 209 8.80 16.21 2.86
C HIS A 209 9.53 14.88 2.65
N VAL A 210 9.93 14.57 1.40
CA VAL A 210 10.77 13.39 1.13
C VAL A 210 12.11 13.50 1.84
N PHE A 211 12.82 14.63 1.72
CA PHE A 211 14.11 14.85 2.38
C PHE A 211 14.07 14.72 3.91
N ASN A 212 12.90 14.96 4.49
CA ASN A 212 12.69 14.87 5.93
C ASN A 212 12.22 13.50 6.42
N ASN A 213 11.80 12.61 5.51
CA ASN A 213 11.25 11.31 5.87
C ASN A 213 12.04 10.13 5.31
N VAL A 214 12.83 10.32 4.24
CA VAL A 214 13.59 9.21 3.65
C VAL A 214 14.68 8.73 4.61
N THR A 215 14.78 7.41 4.77
CA THR A 215 15.80 6.76 5.60
C THR A 215 17.15 6.79 4.88
N ILE A 216 18.20 7.37 5.50
CA ILE A 216 19.56 7.48 4.94
C ILE A 216 20.60 7.15 6.02
N PRO A 217 21.56 6.26 5.77
CA PRO A 217 21.63 5.37 4.61
C PRO A 217 20.45 4.39 4.58
N ASP A 218 20.14 3.87 3.41
CA ASP A 218 19.07 2.88 3.26
C ASP A 218 19.66 1.49 3.04
N ASP A 219 19.28 0.55 3.89
CA ASP A 219 19.68 -0.84 3.77
C ASP A 219 19.03 -1.51 2.56
N LYS A 220 19.76 -2.43 1.92
CA LYS A 220 19.20 -3.19 0.81
C LYS A 220 18.02 -4.02 1.29
N LYS A 221 16.90 -3.89 0.60
CA LYS A 221 15.69 -4.68 0.81
C LYS A 221 15.49 -5.63 -0.37
N GLU A 222 14.90 -6.76 -0.08
CA GLU A 222 14.55 -7.81 -1.05
C GLU A 222 13.15 -8.35 -0.70
N PRO A 223 12.51 -9.12 -1.60
CA PRO A 223 11.30 -9.85 -1.23
C PRO A 223 11.52 -10.67 0.03
N LEU A 224 10.49 -10.73 0.90
CA LEU A 224 10.58 -11.46 2.15
C LEU A 224 10.57 -12.97 1.90
N GLU A 225 11.41 -13.68 2.64
CA GLU A 225 11.28 -15.13 2.77
C GLU A 225 10.00 -15.46 3.56
N THR A 226 9.28 -16.49 3.13
CA THR A 226 8.02 -16.87 3.72
C THR A 226 8.18 -18.11 4.61
N THR A 227 7.42 -18.17 5.70
CA THR A 227 7.32 -19.37 6.54
C THR A 227 6.07 -20.15 6.18
N GLU A 228 6.22 -21.47 5.95
CA GLU A 228 5.11 -22.33 5.61
C GLU A 228 4.78 -23.29 6.77
N ILE A 229 3.51 -23.39 7.12
CA ILE A 229 3.00 -24.18 8.24
C ILE A 229 1.81 -25.03 7.77
N GLU A 230 1.83 -26.33 8.11
CA GLU A 230 0.68 -27.21 7.95
C GLU A 230 -0.09 -27.27 9.27
N LYS A 231 -1.34 -26.84 9.29
CA LYS A 231 -2.16 -26.85 10.49
C LYS A 231 -3.65 -27.05 10.16
N ASP A 232 -4.30 -27.97 10.86
CA ASP A 232 -5.75 -28.22 10.80
C ASP A 232 -6.29 -28.42 9.36
N GLY A 233 -5.52 -29.12 8.49
CA GLY A 233 -5.86 -29.36 7.10
C GLY A 233 -5.67 -28.15 6.18
N CYS A 234 -5.01 -27.12 6.68
CA CYS A 234 -4.66 -25.92 5.95
C CYS A 234 -3.15 -25.82 5.73
N HIS A 235 -2.78 -25.30 4.59
CA HIS A 235 -1.43 -24.82 4.31
C HIS A 235 -1.41 -23.32 4.51
N ILE A 236 -0.62 -22.85 5.47
CA ILE A 236 -0.54 -21.45 5.88
C ILE A 236 0.84 -20.92 5.47
N THR A 237 0.86 -19.84 4.70
CA THR A 237 2.08 -19.09 4.39
C THR A 237 2.04 -17.79 5.19
N GLU A 238 2.95 -17.61 6.13
CA GLU A 238 3.10 -16.35 6.86
C GLU A 238 4.11 -15.47 6.12
N TYR A 239 3.70 -14.24 5.78
CA TYR A 239 4.53 -13.27 5.08
C TYR A 239 5.16 -12.26 6.02
N LEU A 240 4.36 -11.63 6.87
CA LEU A 240 4.80 -10.52 7.72
C LEU A 240 3.99 -10.48 9.01
N ASP A 241 4.68 -10.30 10.12
CA ASP A 241 4.08 -9.91 11.39
C ASP A 241 4.57 -8.51 11.78
N ARG A 242 3.62 -7.58 11.99
CA ARG A 242 3.86 -6.26 12.58
C ARG A 242 3.19 -6.21 13.95
N PRO A 243 3.92 -6.51 15.02
CA PRO A 243 3.34 -6.61 16.37
C PRO A 243 2.53 -5.36 16.75
N GLY A 244 1.30 -5.59 17.24
CA GLY A 244 0.39 -4.53 17.64
C GLY A 244 -0.34 -3.81 16.49
N LEU A 245 -0.09 -4.17 15.24
CA LEU A 245 -0.74 -3.60 14.06
C LEU A 245 -1.48 -4.68 13.27
N TYR A 246 -0.76 -5.51 12.52
CA TYR A 246 -1.36 -6.56 11.69
C TYR A 246 -0.38 -7.68 11.36
N THR A 247 -0.91 -8.85 11.05
CA THR A 247 -0.18 -9.97 10.47
C THR A 247 -0.74 -10.28 9.09
N CYS A 248 0.13 -10.52 8.11
CA CYS A 248 -0.23 -10.89 6.75
C CYS A 248 0.15 -12.34 6.47
N GLY A 249 -0.78 -13.07 5.84
CA GLY A 249 -0.54 -14.45 5.43
C GLY A 249 -1.55 -14.94 4.41
N LYS A 250 -1.28 -16.11 3.84
CA LYS A 250 -2.16 -16.83 2.93
C LYS A 250 -2.54 -18.18 3.51
N ILE A 251 -3.82 -18.51 3.49
CA ILE A 251 -4.34 -19.81 3.94
C ILE A 251 -4.91 -20.55 2.73
N LYS A 252 -4.35 -21.72 2.44
CA LYS A 252 -4.88 -22.65 1.43
C LYS A 252 -5.52 -23.84 2.14
N ILE A 253 -6.83 -23.99 1.99
CA ILE A 253 -7.59 -25.10 2.55
C ILE A 253 -7.42 -26.30 1.62
N LYS A 254 -6.92 -27.43 2.15
CA LYS A 254 -6.67 -28.65 1.36
C LYS A 254 -7.90 -29.55 1.24
N ASN A 255 -8.74 -29.56 2.25
CA ASN A 255 -9.96 -30.40 2.28
C ASN A 255 -11.16 -29.54 2.71
N LYS A 256 -12.30 -29.79 2.06
CA LYS A 256 -13.60 -29.28 2.49
C LYS A 256 -14.24 -30.25 3.46
#